data_2ef5710c1233ce394e98734e1f20f91d
#
_entry.id   2ef5710c1233ce394e98734e1f20f91d
#
_cell.length_a   1.000
_cell.length_b   1.000
_cell.length_c   1.000
_cell.angle_alpha   90.00
_cell.angle_beta   90.00
_cell.angle_gamma   90.00
#
_symmetry.space_group_name_H-M   'P 1'
#
loop_
_entity.id
_entity.type
_entity.pdbx_description
1 polymer ?
#
loop_
_entity_poly.entity_id
_entity_poly.type
_entity_poly.pdbx_seq_one_letter_code
_entity_poly.pdbx_strand_id
1 'polypeptide(L)'
;MKARFKFTNIELIKEFEKQNKSIVLMCAHYGSWEWIFIIQTYVKFRGYAVYKRLNNRYFDKLVRGIRARYNSYLVTTKETIPTLIENKKKGVLTMNGFVSDQTPKKGKAYHWNTFMGIEVPIHTGAEMLAKKLDMPVIFFSVKRIKRGFYETTFQTLAEQPNEYKNYAITDQFLKLVEQQIHEEPQYYLWTHKRWKHRKL
;
A
#
# COMPACT_ATOMS: atom_id res chain seq x y z
N MET A 1 6.93 -8.78 -18.21
CA MET A 1 6.27 -7.85 -17.29
C MET A 1 6.90 -6.47 -17.34
N LYS A 2 8.24 -6.29 -17.26
CA LYS A 2 8.94 -4.98 -17.30
C LYS A 2 8.49 -4.06 -18.45
N ALA A 3 8.28 -4.60 -19.65
CA ALA A 3 7.81 -3.82 -20.80
C ALA A 3 6.34 -3.33 -20.67
N ARG A 4 5.56 -3.96 -19.80
CA ARG A 4 4.11 -3.70 -19.65
C ARG A 4 3.73 -2.94 -18.38
N PHE A 5 4.65 -2.83 -17.42
CA PHE A 5 4.45 -2.11 -16.18
C PHE A 5 5.68 -1.24 -15.93
N LYS A 6 5.55 0.04 -16.18
CA LYS A 6 6.63 1.03 -16.12
C LYS A 6 6.51 1.89 -14.87
N PHE A 7 7.63 2.30 -14.35
CA PHE A 7 7.73 3.28 -13.29
C PHE A 7 8.13 4.63 -13.91
N THR A 8 7.34 5.67 -13.69
CA THR A 8 7.59 7.00 -14.26
C THR A 8 8.70 7.74 -13.51
N ASN A 9 8.83 7.44 -12.20
CA ASN A 9 9.76 8.13 -11.31
C ASN A 9 10.35 7.19 -10.23
N ILE A 10 10.86 6.02 -10.64
CA ILE A 10 11.45 5.03 -9.73
C ILE A 10 12.61 5.61 -8.88
N GLU A 11 13.23 6.70 -9.34
CA GLU A 11 14.32 7.36 -8.66
C GLU A 11 13.90 7.90 -7.28
N LEU A 12 12.62 8.26 -7.10
CA LEU A 12 12.08 8.64 -5.78
C LEU A 12 12.27 7.52 -4.76
N ILE A 13 12.00 6.27 -5.14
CA ILE A 13 12.18 5.11 -4.25
C ILE A 13 13.65 4.83 -4.01
N LYS A 14 14.49 4.94 -5.04
CA LYS A 14 15.95 4.73 -4.92
C LYS A 14 16.63 5.79 -4.06
N GLU A 15 16.06 6.99 -3.97
CA GLU A 15 16.59 8.03 -3.09
C GLU A 15 16.46 7.63 -1.62
N PHE A 16 15.32 7.07 -1.19
CA PHE A 16 15.17 6.52 0.16
C PHE A 16 16.09 5.32 0.42
N GLU A 17 16.38 4.53 -0.62
CA GLU A 17 17.36 3.45 -0.53
C GLU A 17 18.77 3.99 -0.27
N LYS A 18 19.21 5.04 -0.98
CA LYS A 18 20.51 5.71 -0.75
C LYS A 18 20.60 6.32 0.65
N GLN A 19 19.48 6.85 1.17
CA GLN A 19 19.39 7.40 2.52
C GLN A 19 19.33 6.33 3.61
N ASN A 20 19.35 5.04 3.28
CA ASN A 20 19.17 3.91 4.20
C ASN A 20 17.86 3.99 5.01
N LYS A 21 16.78 4.51 4.41
CA LYS A 21 15.47 4.63 5.03
C LYS A 21 14.53 3.54 4.53
N SER A 22 14.05 2.67 5.42
CA SER A 22 12.91 1.79 5.14
C SER A 22 11.65 2.62 4.90
N ILE A 23 10.74 2.16 4.04
CA ILE A 23 9.56 2.92 3.61
C ILE A 23 8.26 2.15 3.77
N VAL A 24 7.16 2.89 3.93
CA VAL A 24 5.78 2.40 3.80
C VAL A 24 5.26 2.81 2.43
N LEU A 25 4.77 1.83 1.66
CA LEU A 25 4.21 2.05 0.33
C LEU A 25 2.70 1.81 0.38
N MET A 26 1.90 2.83 0.11
CA MET A 26 0.44 2.78 0.16
C MET A 26 -0.17 2.83 -1.24
N CYS A 27 -1.22 2.05 -1.46
CA CYS A 27 -2.01 2.10 -2.69
C CYS A 27 -3.47 1.69 -2.45
N ALA A 28 -4.29 1.82 -3.50
CA ALA A 28 -5.64 1.28 -3.56
C ALA A 28 -5.71 0.01 -4.40
N HIS A 29 -6.81 -0.75 -4.27
CA HIS A 29 -7.17 -1.83 -5.18
C HIS A 29 -7.65 -1.22 -6.51
N TYR A 30 -6.71 -0.70 -7.30
CA TYR A 30 -6.97 0.06 -8.51
C TYR A 30 -6.08 -0.40 -9.66
N GLY A 31 -6.66 -0.62 -10.84
CA GLY A 31 -5.95 -1.09 -12.03
C GLY A 31 -5.19 -2.38 -11.78
N SER A 32 -3.98 -2.47 -12.31
CA SER A 32 -3.08 -3.62 -12.09
C SER A 32 -2.14 -3.42 -10.90
N TRP A 33 -2.65 -2.94 -9.77
CA TRP A 33 -1.87 -2.65 -8.55
C TRP A 33 -0.99 -3.83 -8.08
N GLU A 34 -1.42 -5.07 -8.28
CA GLU A 34 -0.62 -6.24 -7.90
C GLU A 34 0.69 -6.37 -8.72
N TRP A 35 0.80 -5.72 -9.86
CA TRP A 35 2.04 -5.77 -10.66
C TRP A 35 3.18 -4.99 -10.02
N ILE A 36 2.92 -4.21 -8.96
CA ILE A 36 3.95 -3.49 -8.19
C ILE A 36 5.08 -4.43 -7.69
N PHE A 37 4.80 -5.71 -7.47
CA PHE A 37 5.82 -6.65 -7.00
C PHE A 37 7.07 -6.71 -7.90
N ILE A 38 6.96 -6.32 -9.18
CA ILE A 38 8.12 -6.23 -10.08
C ILE A 38 9.15 -5.18 -9.65
N ILE A 39 8.77 -4.23 -8.77
CA ILE A 39 9.68 -3.20 -8.25
C ILE A 39 10.91 -3.83 -7.59
N GLN A 40 10.77 -5.04 -7.00
CA GLN A 40 11.88 -5.78 -6.41
C GLN A 40 13.03 -6.08 -7.38
N THR A 41 12.79 -5.98 -8.69
CA THR A 41 13.84 -6.12 -9.70
C THR A 41 14.59 -4.82 -10.00
N TYR A 42 14.23 -3.71 -9.35
CA TYR A 42 14.80 -2.38 -9.55
C TYR A 42 15.44 -1.81 -8.29
N VAL A 43 15.13 -2.36 -7.12
CA VAL A 43 15.55 -1.84 -5.81
C VAL A 43 16.08 -2.96 -4.92
N LYS A 44 16.89 -2.62 -3.91
CA LYS A 44 17.50 -3.57 -2.97
C LYS A 44 16.69 -3.77 -1.69
N PHE A 45 15.60 -3.02 -1.50
CA PHE A 45 14.72 -3.22 -0.35
C PHE A 45 14.24 -4.66 -0.26
N ARG A 46 14.16 -5.20 0.95
CA ARG A 46 13.36 -6.40 1.19
C ARG A 46 11.88 -6.01 1.19
N GLY A 47 11.14 -6.43 0.17
CA GLY A 47 9.74 -6.10 -0.01
C GLY A 47 8.82 -6.95 0.84
N TYR A 48 7.99 -6.31 1.64
CA TYR A 48 6.92 -6.96 2.40
C TYR A 48 5.55 -6.49 1.92
N ALA A 49 4.61 -7.41 1.74
CA ALA A 49 3.22 -7.09 1.50
C ALA A 49 2.37 -7.63 2.66
N VAL A 50 1.64 -6.72 3.29
CA VAL A 50 0.71 -7.09 4.36
C VAL A 50 -0.54 -7.69 3.75
N TYR A 51 -0.87 -8.92 4.14
CA TYR A 51 -2.03 -9.62 3.61
C TYR A 51 -2.83 -10.33 4.69
N LYS A 52 -4.07 -10.66 4.36
CA LYS A 52 -4.93 -11.52 5.16
C LYS A 52 -4.97 -12.91 4.53
N ARG A 53 -4.68 -13.96 5.31
CA ARG A 53 -4.79 -15.35 4.85
C ARG A 53 -6.19 -15.63 4.31
N LEU A 54 -6.24 -16.31 3.17
CA LEU A 54 -7.49 -16.77 2.56
C LEU A 54 -7.95 -18.09 3.23
N ASN A 55 -9.26 -18.28 3.32
CA ASN A 55 -9.83 -19.49 3.94
C ASN A 55 -9.50 -20.75 3.13
N ASN A 56 -9.52 -20.67 1.80
CA ASN A 56 -9.12 -21.77 0.94
C ASN A 56 -7.60 -21.87 0.90
N ARG A 57 -7.02 -22.91 1.52
CA ARG A 57 -5.57 -23.12 1.64
C ARG A 57 -4.84 -23.27 0.30
N TYR A 58 -5.49 -23.85 -0.71
CA TYR A 58 -4.88 -24.05 -2.03
C TYR A 58 -4.81 -22.73 -2.80
N PHE A 59 -5.88 -21.93 -2.72
CA PHE A 59 -5.92 -20.62 -3.32
C PHE A 59 -4.96 -19.64 -2.60
N ASP A 60 -4.86 -19.75 -1.26
CA ASP A 60 -3.88 -18.99 -0.48
C ASP A 60 -2.44 -19.30 -0.93
N LYS A 61 -2.11 -20.59 -1.09
CA LYS A 61 -0.80 -21.02 -1.58
C LYS A 61 -0.51 -20.49 -2.99
N LEU A 62 -1.48 -20.53 -3.89
CA LEU A 62 -1.35 -19.99 -5.26
C LEU A 62 -1.08 -18.49 -5.24
N VAL A 63 -1.92 -17.72 -4.54
CA VAL A 63 -1.78 -16.25 -4.46
C VAL A 63 -0.45 -15.85 -3.81
N ARG A 64 -0.04 -16.53 -2.75
CA ARG A 64 1.27 -16.31 -2.12
C ARG A 64 2.42 -16.60 -3.08
N GLY A 65 2.35 -17.70 -3.84
CA GLY A 65 3.38 -18.03 -4.84
C GLY A 65 3.48 -16.98 -5.95
N ILE A 66 2.34 -16.45 -6.42
CA ILE A 66 2.31 -15.37 -7.43
C ILE A 66 2.97 -14.10 -6.88
N ARG A 67 2.59 -13.67 -5.67
CA ARG A 67 3.10 -12.44 -5.04
C ARG A 67 4.56 -12.55 -4.62
N ALA A 68 5.03 -13.75 -4.23
CA ALA A 68 6.43 -13.98 -3.85
C ALA A 68 7.39 -14.11 -5.03
N ARG A 69 6.90 -14.07 -6.27
CA ARG A 69 7.68 -14.37 -7.49
C ARG A 69 8.93 -13.50 -7.68
N TYR A 70 8.92 -12.29 -7.13
CA TYR A 70 10.02 -11.31 -7.26
C TYR A 70 10.75 -11.07 -5.93
N ASN A 71 10.91 -12.11 -5.10
CA ASN A 71 11.51 -12.02 -3.77
C ASN A 71 10.75 -11.07 -2.82
N SER A 72 9.43 -10.99 -2.97
CA SER A 72 8.57 -10.29 -2.02
C SER A 72 8.10 -11.26 -0.94
N TYR A 73 8.07 -10.78 0.29
CA TYR A 73 7.63 -11.55 1.46
C TYR A 73 6.20 -11.16 1.83
N LEU A 74 5.37 -12.14 2.12
CA LEU A 74 4.01 -11.93 2.58
C LEU A 74 3.95 -12.11 4.09
N VAL A 75 3.49 -11.07 4.78
CA VAL A 75 3.32 -11.08 6.24
C VAL A 75 1.86 -10.81 6.61
N THR A 76 1.36 -11.53 7.60
CA THR A 76 0.03 -11.25 8.12
C THR A 76 0.03 -9.99 8.97
N THR A 77 -1.14 -9.38 9.18
CA THR A 77 -1.28 -8.20 10.05
C THR A 77 -0.72 -8.41 11.47
N LYS A 78 -0.75 -9.64 11.97
CA LYS A 78 -0.19 -9.96 13.30
C LYS A 78 1.34 -10.04 13.29
N GLU A 79 1.91 -10.53 12.21
CA GLU A 79 3.36 -10.73 12.04
C GLU A 79 4.07 -9.44 11.60
N THR A 80 3.34 -8.47 11.02
CA THR A 80 3.94 -7.27 10.42
C THR A 80 4.85 -6.52 11.40
N ILE A 81 4.31 -6.09 12.55
CA ILE A 81 5.09 -5.27 13.51
C ILE A 81 6.32 -6.01 14.04
N PRO A 82 6.21 -7.26 14.56
CA PRO A 82 7.37 -8.02 15.01
C PRO A 82 8.45 -8.18 13.93
N THR A 83 8.03 -8.55 12.70
CA THR A 83 8.94 -8.76 11.58
C THR A 83 9.71 -7.48 11.23
N LEU A 84 9.02 -6.34 11.18
CA LEU A 84 9.66 -5.08 10.80
C LEU A 84 10.58 -4.53 11.89
N ILE A 85 10.23 -4.71 13.17
CA ILE A 85 11.12 -4.38 14.29
C ILE A 85 12.39 -5.24 14.22
N GLU A 86 12.28 -6.53 13.97
CA GLU A 86 13.42 -7.43 13.83
C GLU A 86 14.32 -7.02 12.64
N ASN A 87 13.72 -6.71 11.49
CA ASN A 87 14.49 -6.22 10.33
C ASN A 87 15.21 -4.90 10.64
N LYS A 88 14.55 -3.96 11.32
CA LYS A 88 15.17 -2.69 11.74
C LYS A 88 16.36 -2.92 12.66
N LYS A 89 16.26 -3.84 13.65
CA LYS A 89 17.37 -4.22 14.54
C LYS A 89 18.53 -4.84 13.76
N LYS A 90 18.26 -5.58 12.70
CA LYS A 90 19.28 -6.22 11.84
C LYS A 90 19.84 -5.29 10.75
N GLY A 91 19.44 -4.02 10.70
CA GLY A 91 19.83 -3.07 9.66
C GLY A 91 19.31 -3.42 8.26
N VAL A 92 18.26 -4.24 8.15
CA VAL A 92 17.68 -4.64 6.87
C VAL A 92 16.69 -3.58 6.39
N LEU A 93 16.98 -2.98 5.24
CA LEU A 93 16.08 -2.03 4.59
C LEU A 93 14.83 -2.73 4.06
N THR A 94 13.65 -2.20 4.42
CA THR A 94 12.37 -2.79 4.04
C THR A 94 11.49 -1.80 3.29
N MET A 95 10.75 -2.30 2.31
CA MET A 95 9.66 -1.61 1.62
C MET A 95 8.36 -2.36 1.94
N ASN A 96 7.43 -1.69 2.62
CA ASN A 96 6.29 -2.30 3.27
C ASN A 96 4.99 -1.89 2.59
N GLY A 97 4.41 -2.76 1.77
CA GLY A 97 3.23 -2.49 0.96
C GLY A 97 1.91 -2.67 1.72
N PHE A 98 1.06 -1.66 1.67
CA PHE A 98 -0.29 -1.63 2.24
C PHE A 98 -1.32 -1.21 1.21
N VAL A 99 -2.31 -2.05 0.99
CA VAL A 99 -3.51 -1.71 0.20
C VAL A 99 -4.59 -1.32 1.18
N SER A 100 -4.82 0.00 1.38
CA SER A 100 -5.51 0.54 2.57
C SER A 100 -6.89 1.16 2.29
N ASP A 101 -7.42 1.03 1.07
CA ASP A 101 -8.68 1.63 0.62
C ASP A 101 -9.95 0.90 1.06
N GLN A 102 -9.84 -0.32 1.59
CA GLN A 102 -10.98 -1.13 2.00
C GLN A 102 -11.49 -0.76 3.41
N THR A 103 -12.65 -1.32 3.77
CA THR A 103 -13.32 -1.08 5.07
C THR A 103 -12.70 -1.92 6.17
N PRO A 104 -12.27 -1.33 7.30
CA PRO A 104 -11.85 -2.07 8.48
C PRO A 104 -12.98 -2.91 9.07
N LYS A 105 -12.63 -3.93 9.88
CA LYS A 105 -13.62 -4.72 10.60
C LYS A 105 -14.40 -3.84 11.60
N LYS A 106 -15.68 -4.17 11.81
CA LYS A 106 -16.50 -3.54 12.86
C LYS A 106 -15.76 -3.63 14.20
N GLY A 107 -15.70 -2.51 14.95
CA GLY A 107 -14.97 -2.41 16.22
C GLY A 107 -13.45 -2.21 16.11
N LYS A 108 -12.89 -2.12 14.88
CA LYS A 108 -11.48 -1.79 14.64
C LYS A 108 -11.30 -0.51 13.80
N ALA A 109 -12.27 0.36 13.84
CA ALA A 109 -12.24 1.67 13.21
C ALA A 109 -11.80 2.70 14.24
N TYR A 110 -10.60 3.22 14.10
CA TYR A 110 -10.04 4.26 14.98
C TYR A 110 -10.16 5.65 14.37
N HIS A 111 -10.50 5.73 13.08
CA HIS A 111 -10.65 6.96 12.33
C HIS A 111 -11.80 6.85 11.33
N TRP A 112 -12.52 7.95 11.14
CA TRP A 112 -13.61 8.10 10.20
C TRP A 112 -13.35 9.32 9.34
N ASN A 113 -13.65 9.24 8.05
CA ASN A 113 -13.55 10.37 7.14
C ASN A 113 -14.52 10.18 5.98
N THR A 114 -14.77 11.25 5.24
CA THR A 114 -15.58 11.21 4.03
C THR A 114 -14.79 10.54 2.91
N PHE A 115 -15.42 9.57 2.24
CA PHE A 115 -14.93 8.93 1.03
C PHE A 115 -16.04 8.88 -0.01
N MET A 116 -15.81 9.51 -1.17
CA MET A 116 -16.83 9.64 -2.22
C MET A 116 -18.15 10.24 -1.68
N GLY A 117 -18.05 11.28 -0.86
CA GLY A 117 -19.18 11.99 -0.26
C GLY A 117 -19.85 11.29 0.94
N ILE A 118 -19.36 10.13 1.39
CA ILE A 118 -19.99 9.33 2.43
C ILE A 118 -19.02 9.11 3.59
N GLU A 119 -19.46 9.35 4.84
CA GLU A 119 -18.63 9.10 6.03
C GLU A 119 -18.47 7.59 6.28
N VAL A 120 -17.24 7.14 6.30
CA VAL A 120 -16.86 5.72 6.41
C VAL A 120 -15.65 5.51 7.32
N PRO A 121 -15.51 4.33 7.92
CA PRO A 121 -14.31 4.00 8.68
C PRO A 121 -13.13 3.73 7.75
N ILE A 122 -11.94 4.16 8.17
CA ILE A 122 -10.70 4.10 7.41
C ILE A 122 -9.67 3.20 8.10
N HIS A 123 -8.86 2.50 7.30
CA HIS A 123 -7.70 1.77 7.79
C HIS A 123 -6.55 2.74 8.12
N THR A 124 -6.10 2.75 9.37
CA THR A 124 -5.02 3.61 9.86
C THR A 124 -3.68 2.88 10.07
N GLY A 125 -3.67 1.57 9.82
CA GLY A 125 -2.53 0.71 10.17
C GLY A 125 -1.22 1.08 9.49
N ALA A 126 -1.26 1.57 8.25
CA ALA A 126 -0.07 1.99 7.51
C ALA A 126 0.57 3.23 8.15
N GLU A 127 -0.21 4.28 8.46
CA GLU A 127 0.27 5.49 9.14
C GLU A 127 0.79 5.18 10.55
N MET A 128 0.04 4.40 11.32
CA MET A 128 0.44 4.04 12.68
C MET A 128 1.76 3.27 12.70
N LEU A 129 1.98 2.38 11.72
CA LEU A 129 3.24 1.68 11.56
C LEU A 129 4.37 2.64 11.14
N ALA A 130 4.10 3.52 10.18
CA ALA A 130 5.06 4.51 9.69
C ALA A 130 5.55 5.39 10.84
N LYS A 131 4.65 5.92 11.65
CA LYS A 131 4.99 6.73 12.84
C LYS A 131 5.78 5.93 13.87
N LYS A 132 5.34 4.70 14.17
CA LYS A 132 6.01 3.84 15.18
C LYS A 132 7.45 3.51 14.82
N LEU A 133 7.75 3.30 13.54
CA LEU A 133 9.06 2.87 13.07
C LEU A 133 9.85 3.98 12.39
N ASP A 134 9.27 5.19 12.32
CA ASP A 134 9.83 6.37 11.66
C ASP A 134 10.20 6.08 10.19
N MET A 135 9.20 5.65 9.43
CA MET A 135 9.37 5.29 8.01
C MET A 135 8.63 6.28 7.12
N PRO A 136 9.28 6.88 6.11
CA PRO A 136 8.62 7.67 5.09
C PRO A 136 7.43 6.92 4.47
N VAL A 137 6.37 7.66 4.16
CA VAL A 137 5.16 7.13 3.54
C VAL A 137 5.04 7.63 2.12
N ILE A 138 4.87 6.69 1.19
CA ILE A 138 4.80 6.95 -0.24
C ILE A 138 3.50 6.33 -0.77
N PHE A 139 2.75 7.09 -1.54
CA PHE A 139 1.63 6.60 -2.34
C PHE A 139 2.12 6.17 -3.71
N PHE A 140 1.56 5.12 -4.28
CA PHE A 140 1.69 4.86 -5.69
C PHE A 140 0.33 4.76 -6.39
N SER A 141 0.22 5.47 -7.49
CA SER A 141 -0.91 5.38 -8.41
C SER A 141 -0.59 4.43 -9.56
N VAL A 142 -1.62 3.85 -10.16
CA VAL A 142 -1.49 3.02 -11.36
C VAL A 142 -2.40 3.59 -12.44
N LYS A 143 -1.83 3.92 -13.61
CA LYS A 143 -2.56 4.37 -14.79
C LYS A 143 -2.51 3.31 -15.88
N ARG A 144 -3.65 2.98 -16.48
CA ARG A 144 -3.69 2.14 -17.67
C ARG A 144 -3.41 2.99 -18.91
N ILE A 145 -2.39 2.63 -19.67
CA ILE A 145 -2.06 3.32 -20.94
C ILE A 145 -2.81 2.70 -22.12
N LYS A 146 -2.84 1.37 -22.15
CA LYS A 146 -3.62 0.58 -23.08
C LYS A 146 -3.82 -0.82 -22.51
N ARG A 147 -4.60 -1.67 -23.16
CA ARG A 147 -4.84 -3.05 -22.69
C ARG A 147 -3.52 -3.77 -22.42
N GLY A 148 -3.30 -4.18 -21.16
CA GLY A 148 -2.13 -4.91 -20.69
C GLY A 148 -0.86 -4.06 -20.53
N PHE A 149 -0.97 -2.70 -20.57
CA PHE A 149 0.15 -1.77 -20.34
C PHE A 149 -0.24 -0.72 -19.31
N TYR A 150 0.60 -0.55 -18.30
CA TYR A 150 0.34 0.31 -17.16
C TYR A 150 1.58 1.13 -16.82
N GLU A 151 1.35 2.29 -16.24
CA GLU A 151 2.37 3.14 -15.64
C GLU A 151 2.06 3.35 -14.15
N THR A 152 3.12 3.43 -13.35
CA THR A 152 3.03 3.68 -11.92
C THR A 152 3.85 4.90 -11.58
N THR A 153 3.24 5.82 -10.84
CA THR A 153 3.88 7.04 -10.34
C THR A 153 3.88 7.02 -8.82
N PHE A 154 5.01 7.38 -8.22
CA PHE A 154 5.17 7.49 -6.77
C PHE A 154 5.03 8.94 -6.33
N GLN A 155 4.40 9.15 -5.17
CA GLN A 155 4.25 10.45 -4.53
C GLN A 155 4.54 10.31 -3.03
N THR A 156 5.45 11.10 -2.50
CA THR A 156 5.70 11.14 -1.05
C THR A 156 4.51 11.80 -0.34
N LEU A 157 3.93 11.08 0.63
CA LEU A 157 2.91 11.60 1.52
C LEU A 157 3.53 12.24 2.77
N ALA A 158 4.57 11.61 3.31
CA ALA A 158 5.29 12.10 4.47
C ALA A 158 6.72 11.55 4.49
N GLU A 159 7.72 12.41 4.54
CA GLU A 159 9.11 11.99 4.76
C GLU A 159 9.39 11.74 6.23
N GLN A 160 8.81 12.53 7.10
CA GLN A 160 8.92 12.49 8.55
C GLN A 160 7.50 12.32 9.14
N PRO A 161 6.99 11.07 9.21
CA PRO A 161 5.59 10.83 9.55
C PRO A 161 5.19 11.33 10.95
N ASN A 162 6.15 11.45 11.86
CA ASN A 162 5.91 11.92 13.24
C ASN A 162 5.61 13.42 13.32
N GLU A 163 5.93 14.23 12.30
CA GLU A 163 5.58 15.65 12.22
C GLU A 163 4.11 15.89 11.84
N TYR A 164 3.44 14.89 11.33
CA TYR A 164 2.05 14.98 10.91
C TYR A 164 1.10 14.71 12.09
N LYS A 165 -0.03 15.42 12.14
CA LYS A 165 -1.13 15.09 13.07
C LYS A 165 -1.61 13.67 12.81
N ASN A 166 -2.16 13.02 13.84
CA ASN A 166 -2.72 11.67 13.70
C ASN A 166 -3.79 11.64 12.61
N TYR A 167 -3.68 10.63 11.75
CA TYR A 167 -4.53 10.35 10.61
C TYR A 167 -4.39 11.31 9.41
N ALA A 168 -3.59 12.37 9.49
CA ALA A 168 -3.41 13.31 8.39
C ALA A 168 -2.82 12.65 7.13
N ILE A 169 -1.88 11.70 7.29
CA ILE A 169 -1.30 10.95 6.18
C ILE A 169 -2.35 10.00 5.58
N THR A 170 -3.16 9.37 6.43
CA THR A 170 -4.27 8.50 6.01
C THR A 170 -5.33 9.29 5.23
N ASP A 171 -5.66 10.51 5.65
CA ASP A 171 -6.62 11.38 4.98
C ASP A 171 -6.09 11.87 3.63
N GLN A 172 -4.81 12.21 3.56
CA GLN A 172 -4.15 12.57 2.31
C GLN A 172 -4.14 11.40 1.32
N PHE A 173 -3.82 10.19 1.79
CA PHE A 173 -3.93 8.96 0.99
C PHE A 173 -5.35 8.78 0.43
N LEU A 174 -6.38 8.96 1.27
CA LEU A 174 -7.76 8.78 0.87
C LEU A 174 -8.17 9.75 -0.25
N LYS A 175 -7.76 11.02 -0.17
CA LYS A 175 -8.00 12.03 -1.22
C LYS A 175 -7.36 11.64 -2.55
N LEU A 176 -6.13 11.11 -2.53
CA LEU A 176 -5.46 10.66 -3.77
C LEU A 176 -6.15 9.44 -4.38
N VAL A 177 -6.69 8.54 -3.54
CA VAL A 177 -7.49 7.41 -4.03
C VAL A 177 -8.78 7.90 -4.68
N GLU A 178 -9.49 8.87 -4.07
CA GLU A 178 -10.69 9.48 -4.67
C GLU A 178 -10.37 10.15 -6.01
N GLN A 179 -9.30 10.93 -6.07
CA GLN A 179 -8.85 11.57 -7.31
C GLN A 179 -8.63 10.53 -8.42
N GLN A 180 -7.91 9.46 -8.11
CA GLN A 180 -7.65 8.37 -9.05
C GLN A 180 -8.96 7.69 -9.53
N ILE A 181 -9.95 7.53 -8.64
CA ILE A 181 -11.26 6.97 -8.97
C ILE A 181 -12.05 7.94 -9.86
N HIS A 182 -12.04 9.24 -9.58
CA HIS A 182 -12.72 10.23 -10.40
C HIS A 182 -12.15 10.32 -11.82
N GLU A 183 -10.84 10.14 -11.98
CA GLU A 183 -10.18 10.15 -13.29
C GLU A 183 -10.65 8.97 -14.18
N GLU A 184 -10.64 7.73 -13.64
CA GLU A 184 -11.01 6.52 -14.40
C GLU A 184 -11.71 5.50 -13.48
N PRO A 185 -13.02 5.70 -13.16
CA PRO A 185 -13.74 4.92 -12.14
C PRO A 185 -13.84 3.42 -12.45
N GLN A 186 -13.77 3.04 -13.73
CA GLN A 186 -13.88 1.65 -14.18
C GLN A 186 -12.74 0.75 -13.68
N TYR A 187 -11.63 1.30 -13.18
CA TYR A 187 -10.48 0.51 -12.71
C TYR A 187 -10.43 0.30 -11.21
N TYR A 188 -11.35 0.90 -10.45
CA TYR A 188 -11.47 0.65 -9.02
C TYR A 188 -12.17 -0.68 -8.72
N LEU A 189 -11.77 -1.36 -7.64
CA LEU A 189 -12.35 -2.65 -7.23
C LEU A 189 -13.71 -2.45 -6.53
N TRP A 190 -14.76 -2.19 -7.29
CA TRP A 190 -16.11 -1.95 -6.78
C TRP A 190 -16.77 -3.16 -6.10
N THR A 191 -16.25 -4.37 -6.28
CA THR A 191 -16.82 -5.59 -5.67
C THR A 191 -16.66 -5.64 -4.16
N HIS A 192 -15.77 -4.81 -3.56
CA HIS A 192 -15.68 -4.64 -2.12
C HIS A 192 -16.80 -3.73 -1.61
N LYS A 193 -17.54 -4.19 -0.57
CA LYS A 193 -18.59 -3.40 0.09
C LYS A 193 -17.98 -2.27 0.94
N ARG A 194 -17.42 -1.22 0.29
CA ARG A 194 -16.66 -0.14 0.94
C ARG A 194 -17.50 0.62 1.97
N TRP A 195 -18.79 0.83 1.71
CA TRP A 195 -19.72 1.62 2.53
C TRP A 195 -20.56 0.79 3.50
N LYS A 196 -20.24 -0.49 3.72
CA LYS A 196 -21.04 -1.39 4.60
C LYS A 196 -21.13 -0.93 6.06
N HIS A 197 -20.24 -0.06 6.51
CA HIS A 197 -20.18 0.50 7.86
C HIS A 197 -20.27 2.03 7.84
N ARG A 198 -20.92 2.62 6.81
CA ARG A 198 -21.14 4.07 6.75
C ARG A 198 -21.97 4.52 7.94
N LYS A 199 -21.81 5.78 8.36
CA LYS A 199 -22.77 6.46 9.21
C LYS A 199 -23.93 6.94 8.33
N LEU A 200 -25.15 6.75 8.81
CA LEU A 200 -26.39 7.25 8.20
C LEU A 200 -26.64 8.66 8.67
#